data_e647e7fc41356456e1084fce76141a6d
#
_entry.id   e647e7fc41356456e1084fce76141a6d
#
_cell.length_a   1.000
_cell.length_b   1.000
_cell.length_c   1.000
_cell.angle_alpha   90.00
_cell.angle_beta   90.00
_cell.angle_gamma   90.00
#
_symmetry.space_group_name_H-M   'P 1'
#
loop_
_entity.id
_entity.type
_entity.pdbx_description
1 polymer ?
#
loop_
_entity_poly.entity_id
_entity_poly.type
_entity_poly.pdbx_seq_one_letter_code
_entity_poly.pdbx_strand_id
1 'polypeptide(L)'
;GILTAIATGRPPAAIPKKVQALIRESGIDMLVTINGQYTSFHGEVLQEYPMDSANMMEICASLDNKNIDYAFVNNNEIAVSSPSSLVKDALAHIFPDFLVDKEYFHRAKVYQMLIFADSNQERAIEDEIQQNGFKLVRWHECAMDMLRSEGSKARGIAHAVGKLGIEMKDVMAFGDSFNDLEMLSTVGFGVAMGNGEAEAKAVAKFVCPSVDEDGVLRGLQ
;
A
#
# COMPACT_ATOMS: atom_id res chain seq x y z
N GLY A 1 -1.67 27.62 4.08
CA GLY A 1 -1.81 26.62 5.13
C GLY A 1 -0.95 25.40 4.84
N ILE A 2 -0.89 24.47 5.75
CA ILE A 2 -0.24 23.15 5.55
C ILE A 2 -1.34 22.16 5.18
N LEU A 3 -1.12 21.39 4.11
CA LEU A 3 -1.98 20.26 3.79
C LEU A 3 -1.47 19.01 4.51
N THR A 4 -2.41 18.21 5.01
CA THR A 4 -2.12 16.98 5.76
C THR A 4 -2.58 15.75 4.99
N ALA A 5 -1.78 14.68 5.05
CA ALA A 5 -2.06 13.45 4.32
C ALA A 5 -1.77 12.19 5.15
N ILE A 6 -2.50 11.12 4.87
CA ILE A 6 -2.17 9.76 5.32
C ILE A 6 -1.80 8.94 4.08
N ALA A 7 -0.62 8.30 4.12
CA ALA A 7 -0.14 7.39 3.10
C ALA A 7 -0.05 5.96 3.65
N THR A 8 -0.77 5.00 3.03
CA THR A 8 -0.87 3.63 3.53
C THR A 8 -0.96 2.59 2.41
N GLY A 9 -0.47 1.37 2.66
CA GLY A 9 -0.73 0.21 1.80
C GLY A 9 -2.18 -0.30 1.86
N ARG A 10 -2.92 0.05 2.91
CA ARG A 10 -4.31 -0.39 3.08
C ARG A 10 -5.25 0.28 2.08
N PRO A 11 -6.30 -0.41 1.60
CA PRO A 11 -7.41 0.25 0.92
C PRO A 11 -8.21 1.11 1.90
N PRO A 12 -8.95 2.12 1.43
CA PRO A 12 -9.78 2.98 2.27
C PRO A 12 -10.69 2.19 3.23
N ALA A 13 -11.32 1.12 2.76
CA ALA A 13 -12.20 0.27 3.58
C ALA A 13 -11.47 -0.48 4.70
N ALA A 14 -10.16 -0.74 4.57
CA ALA A 14 -9.35 -1.42 5.58
C ALA A 14 -8.64 -0.48 6.56
N ILE A 15 -8.85 0.82 6.45
CA ILE A 15 -8.34 1.80 7.42
C ILE A 15 -9.05 1.57 8.77
N PRO A 16 -8.30 1.40 9.89
CA PRO A 16 -8.91 1.16 11.19
C PRO A 16 -9.92 2.23 11.58
N LYS A 17 -11.04 1.85 12.20
CA LYS A 17 -12.14 2.77 12.58
C LYS A 17 -11.68 3.98 13.39
N LYS A 18 -10.68 3.80 14.28
CA LYS A 18 -10.08 4.90 15.05
C LYS A 18 -9.38 5.92 14.14
N VAL A 19 -8.65 5.43 13.12
CA VAL A 19 -7.98 6.30 12.16
C VAL A 19 -8.99 7.00 11.25
N GLN A 20 -10.05 6.30 10.82
CA GLN A 20 -11.16 6.92 10.07
C GLN A 20 -11.86 8.04 10.87
N ALA A 21 -12.04 7.85 12.18
CA ALA A 21 -12.57 8.89 13.05
C ALA A 21 -11.62 10.10 13.10
N LEU A 22 -10.33 9.87 13.32
CA LEU A 22 -9.31 10.91 13.32
C LEU A 22 -9.29 11.71 12.00
N ILE A 23 -9.35 11.01 10.85
CA ILE A 23 -9.40 11.66 9.52
C ILE A 23 -10.56 12.65 9.45
N ARG A 24 -11.75 12.24 9.89
CA ARG A 24 -12.94 13.10 9.88
C ARG A 24 -12.86 14.28 10.88
N GLU A 25 -12.37 14.01 12.08
CA GLU A 25 -12.31 15.00 13.18
C GLU A 25 -11.19 16.02 13.01
N SER A 26 -10.03 15.58 12.47
CA SER A 26 -8.85 16.43 12.30
C SER A 26 -8.78 17.11 10.93
N GLY A 27 -9.73 16.80 10.02
CA GLY A 27 -9.77 17.41 8.70
C GLY A 27 -8.55 17.06 7.83
N ILE A 28 -8.10 15.79 7.87
CA ILE A 28 -7.03 15.33 6.96
C ILE A 28 -7.44 15.56 5.52
N ASP A 29 -6.62 16.29 4.77
CA ASP A 29 -6.96 16.76 3.41
C ASP A 29 -6.88 15.63 2.37
N MET A 30 -5.88 14.73 2.50
CA MET A 30 -5.55 13.76 1.47
C MET A 30 -5.37 12.35 2.04
N LEU A 31 -5.84 11.34 1.29
CA LEU A 31 -5.55 9.93 1.54
C LEU A 31 -4.84 9.35 0.31
N VAL A 32 -3.63 8.86 0.51
CA VAL A 32 -2.85 8.11 -0.46
C VAL A 32 -2.87 6.65 -0.02
N THR A 33 -3.73 5.85 -0.64
CA THR A 33 -4.03 4.48 -0.22
C THR A 33 -3.60 3.45 -1.25
N ILE A 34 -3.61 2.18 -0.88
CA ILE A 34 -3.20 1.05 -1.74
C ILE A 34 -1.81 1.32 -2.34
N ASN A 35 -0.84 1.67 -1.48
CA ASN A 35 0.54 2.01 -1.89
C ASN A 35 0.59 3.08 -3.01
N GLY A 36 -0.30 4.09 -2.97
CA GLY A 36 -0.35 5.17 -3.95
C GLY A 36 -1.15 4.88 -5.21
N GLN A 37 -1.80 3.71 -5.30
CA GLN A 37 -2.62 3.36 -6.47
C GLN A 37 -3.99 4.04 -6.46
N TYR A 38 -4.44 4.50 -5.29
CA TYR A 38 -5.70 5.22 -5.14
C TYR A 38 -5.51 6.41 -4.20
N THR A 39 -5.77 7.61 -4.70
CA THR A 39 -5.61 8.86 -3.94
C THR A 39 -6.89 9.67 -3.99
N SER A 40 -7.32 10.13 -2.82
CA SER A 40 -8.45 11.07 -2.69
C SER A 40 -8.02 12.35 -1.99
N PHE A 41 -8.67 13.47 -2.33
CA PHE A 41 -8.49 14.78 -1.74
C PHE A 41 -9.86 15.33 -1.34
N HIS A 42 -10.03 15.69 -0.07
CA HIS A 42 -11.33 16.08 0.51
C HIS A 42 -12.48 15.12 0.20
N GLY A 43 -12.17 13.81 0.16
CA GLY A 43 -13.15 12.75 -0.12
C GLY A 43 -13.40 12.47 -1.61
N GLU A 44 -12.96 13.33 -2.53
CA GLU A 44 -13.09 13.13 -3.95
C GLU A 44 -11.88 12.40 -4.53
N VAL A 45 -12.11 11.52 -5.51
CA VAL A 45 -11.01 10.80 -6.19
C VAL A 45 -10.15 11.77 -6.97
N LEU A 46 -8.92 11.96 -6.51
CA LEU A 46 -7.94 12.80 -7.20
C LEU A 46 -7.22 12.01 -8.28
N GLN A 47 -6.90 10.74 -8.03
CA GLN A 47 -6.13 9.88 -8.92
C GLN A 47 -6.29 8.41 -8.60
N GLU A 48 -6.30 7.58 -9.64
CA GLU A 48 -6.34 6.13 -9.54
C GLU A 48 -5.52 5.45 -10.64
N TYR A 49 -4.94 4.29 -10.34
CA TYR A 49 -4.17 3.46 -11.26
C TYR A 49 -4.65 2.01 -11.20
N PRO A 50 -5.78 1.68 -11.86
CA PRO A 50 -6.24 0.30 -11.90
C PRO A 50 -5.29 -0.58 -12.71
N MET A 51 -5.22 -1.85 -12.33
CA MET A 51 -4.50 -2.89 -13.05
C MET A 51 -5.29 -3.28 -14.31
N ASP A 52 -4.56 -3.69 -15.35
CA ASP A 52 -5.16 -4.23 -16.57
C ASP A 52 -5.72 -5.65 -16.34
N SER A 53 -6.95 -5.91 -16.77
CA SER A 53 -7.60 -7.20 -16.59
C SER A 53 -6.95 -8.35 -17.38
N ALA A 54 -6.33 -8.06 -18.53
CA ALA A 54 -5.61 -9.06 -19.30
C ALA A 54 -4.39 -9.59 -18.54
N ASN A 55 -3.58 -8.68 -17.97
CA ASN A 55 -2.43 -9.05 -17.17
C ASN A 55 -2.85 -9.83 -15.91
N MET A 56 -3.96 -9.45 -15.26
CA MET A 56 -4.46 -10.17 -14.11
C MET A 56 -4.88 -11.59 -14.46
N MET A 57 -5.52 -11.81 -15.61
CA MET A 57 -5.95 -13.13 -16.05
C MET A 57 -4.76 -14.09 -16.22
N GLU A 58 -3.67 -13.65 -16.83
CA GLU A 58 -2.45 -14.45 -17.01
C GLU A 58 -1.82 -14.80 -15.67
N ILE A 59 -1.70 -13.83 -14.78
CA ILE A 59 -1.13 -14.01 -13.44
C ILE A 59 -1.99 -14.97 -12.61
N CYS A 60 -3.32 -14.79 -12.59
CA CYS A 60 -4.23 -15.68 -11.86
C CYS A 60 -4.13 -17.13 -12.35
N ALA A 61 -4.09 -17.34 -13.66
CA ALA A 61 -3.92 -18.68 -14.23
C ALA A 61 -2.60 -19.35 -13.81
N SER A 62 -1.51 -18.58 -13.76
CA SER A 62 -0.22 -19.07 -13.28
C SER A 62 -0.24 -19.40 -11.79
N LEU A 63 -0.82 -18.54 -10.95
CA LEU A 63 -0.95 -18.77 -9.52
C LEU A 63 -1.82 -19.98 -9.19
N ASP A 64 -2.95 -20.15 -9.90
CA ASP A 64 -3.82 -21.32 -9.78
C ASP A 64 -3.07 -22.62 -10.11
N ASN A 65 -2.27 -22.65 -11.19
CA ASN A 65 -1.44 -23.79 -11.56
C ASN A 65 -0.38 -24.15 -10.50
N LYS A 66 0.04 -23.18 -9.71
CA LYS A 66 1.02 -23.35 -8.62
C LYS A 66 0.36 -23.57 -7.25
N ASN A 67 -0.98 -23.61 -7.19
CA ASN A 67 -1.77 -23.67 -5.96
C ASN A 67 -1.40 -22.55 -4.96
N ILE A 68 -1.24 -21.35 -5.47
CA ILE A 68 -0.97 -20.14 -4.68
C ILE A 68 -2.25 -19.31 -4.61
N ASP A 69 -2.72 -19.02 -3.40
CA ASP A 69 -3.88 -18.16 -3.19
C ASP A 69 -3.52 -16.69 -3.42
N TYR A 70 -4.51 -15.93 -3.87
CA TYR A 70 -4.37 -14.50 -4.13
C TYR A 70 -5.66 -13.74 -3.78
N ALA A 71 -5.55 -12.42 -3.74
CA ALA A 71 -6.71 -11.55 -3.58
C ALA A 71 -6.59 -10.31 -4.47
N PHE A 72 -7.75 -9.75 -4.80
CA PHE A 72 -7.90 -8.48 -5.50
C PHE A 72 -8.26 -7.39 -4.51
N VAL A 73 -7.55 -6.28 -4.57
CA VAL A 73 -7.77 -5.12 -3.69
C VAL A 73 -8.43 -4.01 -4.50
N ASN A 74 -9.63 -3.66 -4.07
CA ASN A 74 -10.38 -2.49 -4.51
C ASN A 74 -10.38 -1.43 -3.39
N ASN A 75 -10.85 -0.21 -3.65
CA ASN A 75 -10.96 0.81 -2.61
C ASN A 75 -11.98 0.47 -1.51
N ASN A 76 -12.99 -0.35 -1.81
CA ASN A 76 -14.08 -0.71 -0.90
C ASN A 76 -14.02 -2.14 -0.37
N GLU A 77 -13.35 -3.04 -1.09
CA GLU A 77 -13.45 -4.49 -0.87
C GLU A 77 -12.11 -5.19 -1.09
N ILE A 78 -11.96 -6.36 -0.49
CA ILE A 78 -10.93 -7.34 -0.82
C ILE A 78 -11.65 -8.63 -1.22
N ALA A 79 -11.35 -9.15 -2.41
CA ALA A 79 -11.91 -10.39 -2.91
C ALA A 79 -10.80 -11.44 -3.04
N VAL A 80 -10.93 -12.58 -2.34
CA VAL A 80 -9.93 -13.65 -2.30
C VAL A 80 -10.24 -14.76 -3.27
N SER A 81 -9.22 -15.43 -3.79
CA SER A 81 -9.35 -16.61 -4.65
C SER A 81 -9.93 -17.81 -3.90
N SER A 82 -9.56 -17.97 -2.63
CA SER A 82 -10.08 -19.01 -1.74
C SER A 82 -10.07 -18.55 -0.27
N PRO A 83 -10.93 -19.09 0.60
CA PRO A 83 -10.94 -18.79 2.03
C PRO A 83 -10.04 -19.77 2.81
N SER A 84 -8.80 -20.04 2.34
CA SER A 84 -7.86 -20.93 3.01
C SER A 84 -7.46 -20.44 4.40
N SER A 85 -6.84 -21.30 5.21
CA SER A 85 -6.33 -20.92 6.53
C SER A 85 -5.27 -19.84 6.42
N LEU A 86 -4.40 -19.90 5.41
CA LEU A 86 -3.34 -18.94 5.14
C LEU A 86 -3.91 -17.53 4.86
N VAL A 87 -4.94 -17.46 3.99
CA VAL A 87 -5.64 -16.20 3.67
C VAL A 87 -6.32 -15.62 4.90
N LYS A 88 -7.03 -16.47 5.67
CA LYS A 88 -7.72 -16.03 6.90
C LYS A 88 -6.75 -15.50 7.94
N ASP A 89 -5.62 -16.17 8.14
CA ASP A 89 -4.59 -15.76 9.09
C ASP A 89 -3.98 -14.41 8.71
N ALA A 90 -3.53 -14.27 7.46
CA ALA A 90 -2.95 -13.04 6.95
C ALA A 90 -3.91 -11.84 7.01
N LEU A 91 -5.21 -12.05 6.73
CA LEU A 91 -6.20 -10.97 6.68
C LEU A 91 -6.94 -10.73 7.99
N ALA A 92 -6.74 -11.56 9.04
CA ALA A 92 -7.49 -11.53 10.29
C ALA A 92 -7.56 -10.13 10.95
N HIS A 93 -6.46 -9.38 10.90
CA HIS A 93 -6.34 -8.05 11.51
C HIS A 93 -6.35 -6.89 10.50
N ILE A 94 -6.52 -7.22 9.19
CA ILE A 94 -6.50 -6.22 8.12
C ILE A 94 -7.90 -6.04 7.54
N PHE A 95 -8.51 -7.14 7.07
CA PHE A 95 -9.81 -7.13 6.43
C PHE A 95 -10.48 -8.51 6.56
N PRO A 96 -11.06 -8.85 7.73
CA PRO A 96 -11.64 -10.17 7.98
C PRO A 96 -12.92 -10.45 7.16
N ASP A 97 -13.61 -9.41 6.73
CA ASP A 97 -14.90 -9.48 5.99
C ASP A 97 -14.67 -9.46 4.47
N PHE A 98 -13.72 -10.26 3.97
CA PHE A 98 -13.42 -10.35 2.55
C PHE A 98 -14.49 -11.16 1.78
N LEU A 99 -14.58 -10.89 0.47
CA LEU A 99 -15.38 -11.70 -0.48
C LEU A 99 -14.59 -12.91 -0.96
N VAL A 100 -15.28 -13.96 -1.40
CA VAL A 100 -14.66 -15.09 -2.12
C VAL A 100 -15.12 -15.01 -3.56
N ASP A 101 -14.23 -14.55 -4.46
CA ASP A 101 -14.56 -14.36 -5.88
C ASP A 101 -13.30 -14.30 -6.75
N LYS A 102 -13.03 -15.38 -7.49
CA LYS A 102 -11.90 -15.45 -8.43
C LYS A 102 -12.06 -14.59 -9.68
N GLU A 103 -13.31 -14.24 -10.01
CA GLU A 103 -13.65 -13.47 -11.22
C GLU A 103 -13.87 -11.98 -10.91
N TYR A 104 -13.52 -11.54 -9.70
CA TYR A 104 -13.76 -10.18 -9.22
C TYR A 104 -13.25 -9.10 -10.17
N PHE A 105 -12.09 -9.30 -10.80
CA PHE A 105 -11.46 -8.37 -11.72
C PHE A 105 -12.21 -8.14 -13.05
N HIS A 106 -13.18 -8.98 -13.38
CA HIS A 106 -14.05 -8.79 -14.54
C HIS A 106 -15.17 -7.77 -14.28
N ARG A 107 -15.51 -7.50 -13.03
CA ARG A 107 -16.65 -6.66 -12.66
C ARG A 107 -16.29 -5.40 -11.85
N ALA A 108 -15.05 -5.32 -11.38
CA ALA A 108 -14.60 -4.21 -10.55
C ALA A 108 -13.16 -3.81 -10.89
N LYS A 109 -12.83 -2.54 -10.64
CA LYS A 109 -11.45 -2.07 -10.73
C LYS A 109 -10.61 -2.73 -9.63
N VAL A 110 -9.44 -3.20 -9.97
CA VAL A 110 -8.43 -3.73 -9.05
C VAL A 110 -7.21 -2.83 -9.10
N TYR A 111 -6.71 -2.42 -7.94
CA TYR A 111 -5.56 -1.51 -7.85
C TYR A 111 -4.28 -2.22 -7.42
N GLN A 112 -4.43 -3.36 -6.75
CA GLN A 112 -3.35 -4.17 -6.22
C GLN A 112 -3.84 -5.61 -6.08
N MET A 113 -2.94 -6.58 -6.16
CA MET A 113 -3.25 -7.94 -5.71
C MET A 113 -2.47 -8.24 -4.42
N LEU A 114 -2.98 -9.18 -3.63
CA LEU A 114 -2.25 -9.82 -2.54
C LEU A 114 -1.92 -11.24 -2.99
N ILE A 115 -0.72 -11.69 -2.71
CA ILE A 115 -0.26 -13.06 -2.98
C ILE A 115 0.01 -13.74 -1.63
N PHE A 116 -0.57 -14.91 -1.42
CA PHE A 116 -0.42 -15.67 -0.19
C PHE A 116 0.53 -16.84 -0.44
N ALA A 117 1.79 -16.66 -0.11
CA ALA A 117 2.87 -17.58 -0.41
C ALA A 117 4.00 -17.50 0.61
N ASP A 118 4.65 -18.63 0.88
CA ASP A 118 5.89 -18.66 1.63
C ASP A 118 7.09 -18.19 0.77
N SER A 119 8.28 -18.12 1.38
CA SER A 119 9.48 -17.65 0.70
C SER A 119 9.98 -18.57 -0.43
N ASN A 120 9.59 -19.88 -0.44
CA ASN A 120 9.96 -20.78 -1.52
C ASN A 120 9.01 -20.57 -2.72
N GLN A 121 7.73 -20.43 -2.46
CA GLN A 121 6.73 -20.12 -3.47
C GLN A 121 6.96 -18.73 -4.08
N GLU A 122 7.34 -17.72 -3.28
CA GLU A 122 7.72 -16.39 -3.76
C GLU A 122 8.84 -16.47 -4.80
N ARG A 123 9.95 -17.15 -4.50
CA ARG A 123 11.05 -17.35 -5.46
C ARG A 123 10.62 -18.03 -6.75
N ALA A 124 9.61 -18.90 -6.69
CA ALA A 124 9.09 -19.60 -7.85
C ALA A 124 8.21 -18.75 -8.78
N ILE A 125 7.76 -17.59 -8.32
CA ILE A 125 6.89 -16.67 -9.10
C ILE A 125 7.54 -15.31 -9.36
N GLU A 126 8.60 -14.94 -8.64
CA GLU A 126 9.19 -13.60 -8.65
C GLU A 126 9.59 -13.15 -10.06
N ASP A 127 10.33 -13.99 -10.79
CA ASP A 127 10.79 -13.68 -12.15
C ASP A 127 9.59 -13.46 -13.10
N GLU A 128 8.57 -14.28 -13.00
CA GLU A 128 7.36 -14.18 -13.81
C GLU A 128 6.59 -12.88 -13.51
N ILE A 129 6.43 -12.56 -12.24
CA ILE A 129 5.79 -11.33 -11.78
C ILE A 129 6.54 -10.10 -12.27
N GLN A 130 7.88 -10.12 -12.20
CA GLN A 130 8.72 -9.02 -12.69
C GLN A 130 8.65 -8.86 -14.22
N GLN A 131 8.67 -9.97 -14.98
CA GLN A 131 8.53 -9.96 -16.44
C GLN A 131 7.18 -9.37 -16.90
N ASN A 132 6.14 -9.55 -16.10
CA ASN A 132 4.81 -8.95 -16.33
C ASN A 132 4.70 -7.48 -15.86
N GLY A 133 5.80 -6.85 -15.42
CA GLY A 133 5.83 -5.44 -15.02
C GLY A 133 5.32 -5.19 -13.60
N PHE A 134 5.37 -6.20 -12.73
CA PHE A 134 4.99 -6.09 -11.33
C PHE A 134 6.18 -6.37 -10.40
N LYS A 135 6.02 -6.00 -9.13
CA LYS A 135 6.95 -6.32 -8.03
C LYS A 135 6.17 -6.87 -6.84
N LEU A 136 6.86 -7.67 -6.03
CA LEU A 136 6.35 -8.19 -4.77
C LEU A 136 6.93 -7.40 -3.60
N VAL A 137 6.10 -7.09 -2.60
CA VAL A 137 6.52 -6.41 -1.36
C VAL A 137 5.93 -7.20 -0.20
N ARG A 138 6.78 -7.95 0.49
CA ARG A 138 6.38 -8.80 1.63
C ARG A 138 6.05 -7.93 2.85
N TRP A 139 4.94 -8.26 3.52
CA TRP A 139 4.50 -7.60 4.74
C TRP A 139 4.05 -8.59 5.83
N HIS A 140 3.97 -9.88 5.50
CA HIS A 140 3.64 -10.98 6.42
C HIS A 140 4.46 -12.23 6.05
N GLU A 141 4.63 -13.17 6.98
CA GLU A 141 5.39 -14.41 6.73
C GLU A 141 4.86 -15.17 5.50
N CYS A 142 3.56 -15.10 5.25
CA CYS A 142 2.89 -15.80 4.17
C CYS A 142 2.12 -14.87 3.22
N ALA A 143 2.34 -13.55 3.23
CA ALA A 143 1.62 -12.64 2.35
C ALA A 143 2.49 -11.48 1.88
N MET A 144 2.23 -11.04 0.67
CA MET A 144 2.90 -9.91 0.02
C MET A 144 1.94 -9.15 -0.89
N ASP A 145 2.21 -7.86 -1.06
CA ASP A 145 1.57 -7.01 -2.05
C ASP A 145 2.18 -7.28 -3.42
N MET A 146 1.37 -7.43 -4.45
CA MET A 146 1.79 -7.37 -5.84
C MET A 146 1.35 -6.04 -6.44
N LEU A 147 2.32 -5.22 -6.80
CA LEU A 147 2.15 -3.86 -7.31
C LEU A 147 2.75 -3.74 -8.70
N ARG A 148 2.31 -2.77 -9.51
CA ARG A 148 3.08 -2.35 -10.69
C ARG A 148 4.51 -1.98 -10.27
N SER A 149 5.49 -2.31 -11.10
CA SER A 149 6.90 -2.04 -10.78
C SER A 149 7.17 -0.57 -10.46
N GLU A 150 6.48 0.35 -11.16
CA GLU A 150 6.54 1.79 -10.93
C GLU A 150 5.59 2.28 -9.81
N GLY A 151 4.76 1.39 -9.26
CA GLY A 151 3.79 1.73 -8.20
C GLY A 151 4.47 1.91 -6.86
N SER A 152 4.21 3.05 -6.18
CA SER A 152 4.71 3.31 -4.84
C SER A 152 3.92 4.42 -4.16
N LYS A 153 4.04 4.54 -2.83
CA LYS A 153 3.53 5.69 -2.08
C LYS A 153 4.12 6.99 -2.61
N ALA A 154 5.42 7.01 -2.93
CA ALA A 154 6.12 8.17 -3.50
C ALA A 154 5.49 8.65 -4.80
N ARG A 155 5.21 7.73 -5.73
CA ARG A 155 4.53 8.05 -7.00
C ARG A 155 3.14 8.63 -6.76
N GLY A 156 2.36 8.01 -5.89
CA GLY A 156 1.01 8.49 -5.54
C GLY A 156 1.05 9.91 -4.98
N ILE A 157 1.97 10.18 -4.04
CA ILE A 157 2.19 11.51 -3.45
C ILE A 157 2.63 12.50 -4.53
N ALA A 158 3.67 12.19 -5.32
CA ALA A 158 4.21 13.09 -6.33
C ALA A 158 3.14 13.58 -7.32
N HIS A 159 2.30 12.65 -7.81
CA HIS A 159 1.22 13.02 -8.72
C HIS A 159 0.11 13.82 -8.02
N ALA A 160 -0.23 13.47 -6.78
CA ALA A 160 -1.27 14.17 -6.04
C ALA A 160 -0.85 15.61 -5.71
N VAL A 161 0.35 15.80 -5.14
CA VAL A 161 0.85 17.14 -4.80
C VAL A 161 1.10 17.97 -6.06
N GLY A 162 1.57 17.37 -7.16
CA GLY A 162 1.75 18.03 -8.45
C GLY A 162 0.43 18.60 -9.01
N LYS A 163 -0.70 17.89 -8.87
CA LYS A 163 -2.02 18.40 -9.24
C LYS A 163 -2.47 19.61 -8.39
N LEU A 164 -1.92 19.72 -7.18
CA LEU A 164 -2.19 20.83 -6.27
C LEU A 164 -1.15 21.97 -6.40
N GLY A 165 -0.21 21.87 -7.34
CA GLY A 165 0.85 22.86 -7.55
C GLY A 165 1.94 22.85 -6.46
N ILE A 166 2.09 21.74 -5.74
CA ILE A 166 3.10 21.54 -4.70
C ILE A 166 4.22 20.67 -5.26
N GLU A 167 5.47 21.00 -4.97
CA GLU A 167 6.62 20.20 -5.37
C GLU A 167 7.01 19.19 -4.27
N MET A 168 7.57 18.03 -4.66
CA MET A 168 8.03 17.01 -3.70
C MET A 168 9.04 17.55 -2.69
N LYS A 169 9.83 18.55 -3.06
CA LYS A 169 10.77 19.21 -2.14
C LYS A 169 10.10 19.93 -0.96
N ASP A 170 8.83 20.30 -1.10
CA ASP A 170 8.01 20.99 -0.10
C ASP A 170 7.17 20.01 0.76
N VAL A 171 7.38 18.70 0.57
CA VAL A 171 6.69 17.64 1.30
C VAL A 171 7.58 17.12 2.43
N MET A 172 7.01 16.98 3.63
CA MET A 172 7.57 16.22 4.75
C MET A 172 6.77 14.93 4.90
N ALA A 173 7.46 13.81 5.07
CA ALA A 173 6.80 12.51 5.27
C ALA A 173 7.46 11.71 6.40
N PHE A 174 6.62 11.00 7.15
CA PHE A 174 7.04 10.03 8.17
C PHE A 174 6.78 8.62 7.65
N GLY A 175 7.69 7.68 7.92
CA GLY A 175 7.57 6.29 7.51
C GLY A 175 8.41 5.36 8.36
N ASP A 176 8.15 4.05 8.28
CA ASP A 176 8.79 3.05 9.13
C ASP A 176 9.15 1.73 8.43
N SER A 177 8.63 1.48 7.24
CA SER A 177 8.70 0.17 6.60
C SER A 177 9.24 0.20 5.16
N PHE A 178 9.38 -0.98 4.54
CA PHE A 178 9.94 -1.16 3.20
C PHE A 178 9.15 -0.41 2.11
N ASN A 179 7.82 -0.30 2.24
CA ASN A 179 7.00 0.44 1.30
C ASN A 179 7.09 1.97 1.45
N ASP A 180 7.86 2.46 2.45
CA ASP A 180 8.13 3.90 2.66
C ASP A 180 9.48 4.35 2.09
N LEU A 181 10.38 3.44 1.70
CA LEU A 181 11.77 3.77 1.33
C LEU A 181 11.84 4.83 0.23
N GLU A 182 11.09 4.63 -0.85
CA GLU A 182 11.05 5.58 -1.97
C GLU A 182 10.46 6.92 -1.54
N MET A 183 9.38 6.91 -0.74
CA MET A 183 8.78 8.12 -0.19
C MET A 183 9.78 8.91 0.65
N LEU A 184 10.42 8.25 1.64
CA LEU A 184 11.38 8.88 2.55
C LEU A 184 12.59 9.47 1.84
N SER A 185 13.05 8.83 0.74
CA SER A 185 14.20 9.30 -0.03
C SER A 185 13.89 10.41 -1.03
N THR A 186 12.63 10.54 -1.48
CA THR A 186 12.25 11.46 -2.57
C THR A 186 11.55 12.74 -2.12
N VAL A 187 10.90 12.74 -0.96
CA VAL A 187 10.30 13.97 -0.41
C VAL A 187 11.36 14.98 0.05
N GLY A 188 10.96 16.23 0.18
CA GLY A 188 11.84 17.31 0.69
C GLY A 188 12.41 17.01 2.06
N PHE A 189 11.64 16.40 2.97
CA PHE A 189 12.09 16.01 4.29
C PHE A 189 11.49 14.66 4.72
N GLY A 190 12.22 13.56 4.47
CA GLY A 190 11.85 12.21 4.91
C GLY A 190 12.29 11.97 6.36
N VAL A 191 11.38 11.49 7.20
CA VAL A 191 11.61 11.18 8.62
C VAL A 191 11.30 9.70 8.86
N ALA A 192 12.28 8.92 9.30
CA ALA A 192 12.05 7.55 9.72
C ALA A 192 11.67 7.50 11.20
N MET A 193 10.71 6.63 11.52
CA MET A 193 10.33 6.35 12.91
C MET A 193 11.44 5.56 13.64
N GLY A 194 11.66 5.84 14.91
CA GLY A 194 12.68 5.18 15.74
C GLY A 194 12.49 3.67 15.88
N ASN A 195 11.25 3.19 15.82
CA ASN A 195 10.90 1.76 15.78
C ASN A 195 10.86 1.16 14.35
N GLY A 196 11.14 1.95 13.31
CA GLY A 196 11.10 1.50 11.91
C GLY A 196 12.29 0.62 11.52
N GLU A 197 12.22 0.06 10.31
CA GLU A 197 13.25 -0.78 9.70
C GLU A 197 14.57 -0.03 9.52
N ALA A 198 15.68 -0.76 9.55
CA ALA A 198 17.01 -0.18 9.38
C ALA A 198 17.16 0.52 8.02
N GLU A 199 16.57 -0.06 6.98
CA GLU A 199 16.56 0.48 5.62
C GLU A 199 15.80 1.80 5.54
N ALA A 200 14.67 1.93 6.23
CA ALA A 200 13.91 3.19 6.30
C ALA A 200 14.74 4.29 6.97
N LYS A 201 15.42 3.96 8.07
CA LYS A 201 16.34 4.88 8.75
C LYS A 201 17.53 5.29 7.90
N ALA A 202 18.04 4.36 7.06
CA ALA A 202 19.21 4.62 6.21
C ALA A 202 18.92 5.61 5.06
N VAL A 203 17.68 5.67 4.57
CA VAL A 203 17.28 6.55 3.45
C VAL A 203 16.66 7.87 3.89
N ALA A 204 16.22 7.97 5.16
CA ALA A 204 15.58 9.16 5.69
C ALA A 204 16.61 10.27 6.01
N LYS A 205 16.19 11.54 5.95
CA LYS A 205 17.00 12.69 6.36
C LYS A 205 17.12 12.83 7.88
N PHE A 206 16.13 12.32 8.60
CA PHE A 206 16.06 12.38 10.06
C PHE A 206 15.43 11.11 10.63
N VAL A 207 15.82 10.73 11.83
CA VAL A 207 15.19 9.62 12.58
C VAL A 207 14.58 10.23 13.83
N CYS A 208 13.26 10.22 13.94
CA CYS A 208 12.55 10.68 15.13
C CYS A 208 12.47 9.55 16.19
N PRO A 209 12.03 9.83 17.42
CA PRO A 209 11.76 8.81 18.42
C PRO A 209 10.73 7.76 17.94
N SER A 210 10.56 6.69 18.70
CA SER A 210 9.62 5.61 18.38
C SER A 210 8.16 6.07 18.49
N VAL A 211 7.25 5.25 17.97
CA VAL A 211 5.80 5.51 18.11
C VAL A 211 5.36 5.58 19.58
N ASP A 212 6.00 4.80 20.46
CA ASP A 212 5.71 4.80 21.91
C ASP A 212 6.23 6.03 22.64
N GLU A 213 7.02 6.86 21.97
CA GLU A 213 7.62 8.08 22.48
C GLU A 213 7.09 9.35 21.79
N ASP A 214 5.89 9.29 21.22
CA ASP A 214 5.29 10.38 20.44
C ASP A 214 6.16 10.84 19.24
N GLY A 215 6.79 9.88 18.54
CA GLY A 215 7.81 10.13 17.53
C GLY A 215 7.41 11.12 16.45
N VAL A 216 6.19 11.06 15.91
CA VAL A 216 5.71 12.02 14.91
C VAL A 216 5.63 13.44 15.50
N LEU A 217 5.05 13.60 16.70
CA LEU A 217 4.94 14.91 17.37
C LEU A 217 6.32 15.52 17.61
N ARG A 218 7.26 14.72 18.12
CA ARG A 218 8.64 15.19 18.39
C ARG A 218 9.44 15.45 17.11
N GLY A 219 9.14 14.71 16.05
CA GLY A 219 9.76 14.93 14.74
C GLY A 219 9.28 16.21 14.04
N LEU A 220 8.17 16.79 14.49
CA LEU A 220 7.64 18.08 14.02
C LEU A 220 8.18 19.29 14.79
N GLN A 221 8.86 19.07 15.91
CA GLN A 221 9.46 20.11 16.76
C GLN A 221 10.91 20.39 16.37
#